data_0551771a18ff469a0b6f663c4df0b22a
#
_entry.id   0551771a18ff469a0b6f663c4df0b22a
#
_cell.length_a   1.000
_cell.length_b   1.000
_cell.length_c   1.000
_cell.angle_alpha   90.00
_cell.angle_beta   90.00
_cell.angle_gamma   90.00
#
_symmetry.space_group_name_H-M   'P 1'
#
loop_
_entity.id
_entity.type
_entity.pdbx_description
1 polymer ?
#
loop_
_entity_poly.entity_id
_entity_poly.type
_entity_poly.pdbx_seq_one_letter_code
_entity_poly.pdbx_strand_id
1 'polypeptide(L)'
;MKNVNWTADNIPSQKGKIILITGANSGLGFEATKVLSKKGAQIIMTARNLHKGNKALEAIKKENPNAMLDVMLLDLADFDSIRNFSNEFHSKYSKLDVLINNAGVMNPPKREVTKQHFEVQFGTNHLGHFLLTGLLLDILKNTPNSRVSVQSSIVHKTESMKPDIYFDDLNFEKSYNREQAYAQSKLANLLFAYEFDRRLKANNINTIVTAAHPGYTKTNLQANSGFLMSVILNNILAQNVKIGTLPILRAATEENVMGGEYFGPTKMMELKGHPELVKSSDKSYNKDLAKKLWKVSEKLTNLKYQF
;
A
#
# COMPACT_ATOMS: atom_id res chain seq x y z
N MET A 1 13.01 -27.91 -11.90
CA MET A 1 13.28 -26.57 -12.42
C MET A 1 13.92 -25.75 -11.29
N LYS A 2 15.05 -25.09 -11.52
CA LYS A 2 15.66 -24.21 -10.48
C LYS A 2 14.66 -23.11 -10.19
N ASN A 3 14.26 -22.94 -8.92
CA ASN A 3 13.47 -21.77 -8.49
C ASN A 3 14.29 -20.51 -8.82
N VAL A 4 13.96 -19.91 -9.96
CA VAL A 4 14.57 -18.62 -10.35
C VAL A 4 13.94 -17.57 -9.46
N ASN A 5 14.74 -16.91 -8.62
CA ASN A 5 14.26 -15.83 -7.76
C ASN A 5 13.62 -14.72 -8.63
N TRP A 6 12.39 -14.35 -8.32
CA TRP A 6 11.74 -13.22 -8.97
C TRP A 6 12.45 -11.91 -8.61
N THR A 7 12.80 -11.12 -9.61
CA THR A 7 13.53 -9.84 -9.48
C THR A 7 12.86 -8.76 -10.31
N ALA A 8 13.36 -7.53 -10.24
CA ALA A 8 12.89 -6.42 -11.08
C ALA A 8 13.07 -6.70 -12.60
N ASP A 9 13.97 -7.60 -12.98
CA ASP A 9 14.16 -7.97 -14.38
C ASP A 9 12.98 -8.75 -14.95
N ASN A 10 12.25 -9.48 -14.10
CA ASN A 10 11.05 -10.22 -14.48
C ASN A 10 9.83 -9.32 -14.76
N ILE A 11 9.89 -8.03 -14.39
CA ILE A 11 8.81 -7.09 -14.68
C ILE A 11 8.72 -6.88 -16.19
N PRO A 12 7.55 -7.18 -16.81
CA PRO A 12 7.34 -6.94 -18.25
C PRO A 12 7.37 -5.45 -18.55
N SER A 13 7.41 -5.10 -19.85
CA SER A 13 7.32 -3.70 -20.27
C SER A 13 6.05 -3.06 -19.70
N GLN A 14 6.22 -1.89 -19.11
CA GLN A 14 5.12 -1.08 -18.57
C GLN A 14 4.82 0.13 -19.46
N LYS A 15 5.35 0.11 -20.69
CA LYS A 15 5.14 1.21 -21.67
C LYS A 15 3.64 1.42 -21.93
N GLY A 16 3.23 2.68 -21.89
CA GLY A 16 1.84 3.07 -22.09
C GLY A 16 0.92 2.88 -20.86
N LYS A 17 1.42 2.33 -19.73
CA LYS A 17 0.65 2.23 -18.49
C LYS A 17 0.81 3.47 -17.63
N ILE A 18 -0.28 3.90 -17.00
CA ILE A 18 -0.32 4.93 -15.97
C ILE A 18 -0.40 4.23 -14.61
N ILE A 19 0.58 4.48 -13.75
CA ILE A 19 0.69 3.87 -12.42
C ILE A 19 0.71 4.96 -11.36
N LEU A 20 -0.25 4.91 -10.43
CA LEU A 20 -0.32 5.80 -9.27
C LEU A 20 0.30 5.12 -8.06
N ILE A 21 1.26 5.78 -7.40
CA ILE A 21 1.95 5.25 -6.20
C ILE A 21 1.79 6.21 -5.04
N THR A 22 1.13 5.77 -3.96
CA THR A 22 1.03 6.58 -2.75
C THR A 22 2.33 6.56 -1.94
N GLY A 23 2.76 7.74 -1.43
CA GLY A 23 4.00 7.87 -0.66
C GLY A 23 5.27 7.59 -1.47
N ALA A 24 5.31 8.06 -2.71
CA ALA A 24 6.37 7.78 -3.68
C ALA A 24 7.67 8.58 -3.46
N ASN A 25 7.70 9.49 -2.49
CA ASN A 25 8.87 10.36 -2.27
C ASN A 25 9.98 9.75 -1.41
N SER A 26 9.79 8.55 -0.86
CA SER A 26 10.80 7.88 -0.02
C SER A 26 10.56 6.37 0.09
N GLY A 27 11.56 5.63 0.59
CA GLY A 27 11.44 4.21 0.95
C GLY A 27 11.00 3.32 -0.21
N LEU A 28 10.04 2.41 0.07
CA LEU A 28 9.55 1.44 -0.90
C LEU A 28 8.86 2.10 -2.10
N GLY A 29 8.06 3.15 -1.86
CA GLY A 29 7.37 3.88 -2.92
C GLY A 29 8.33 4.58 -3.89
N PHE A 30 9.41 5.15 -3.38
CA PHE A 30 10.47 5.74 -4.21
C PHE A 30 11.19 4.68 -5.06
N GLU A 31 11.57 3.56 -4.45
CA GLU A 31 12.21 2.47 -5.20
C GLU A 31 11.27 1.85 -6.23
N ALA A 32 9.97 1.67 -5.90
CA ALA A 32 8.97 1.20 -6.85
C ALA A 32 8.85 2.16 -8.05
N THR A 33 8.79 3.47 -7.79
CA THR A 33 8.77 4.50 -8.84
C THR A 33 9.98 4.41 -9.75
N LYS A 34 11.17 4.28 -9.15
CA LYS A 34 12.43 4.17 -9.90
C LYS A 34 12.46 2.92 -10.79
N VAL A 35 12.01 1.78 -10.29
CA VAL A 35 11.97 0.52 -11.05
C VAL A 35 10.94 0.60 -12.19
N LEU A 36 9.70 1.02 -11.89
CA LEU A 36 8.62 1.02 -12.86
C LEU A 36 8.82 2.08 -13.97
N SER A 37 9.41 3.23 -13.63
CA SER A 37 9.77 4.23 -14.65
C SER A 37 10.84 3.72 -15.63
N LYS A 38 11.81 2.91 -15.15
CA LYS A 38 12.78 2.24 -16.04
C LYS A 38 12.15 1.19 -16.95
N LYS A 39 10.99 0.64 -16.55
CA LYS A 39 10.21 -0.29 -17.38
C LYS A 39 9.23 0.44 -18.34
N GLY A 40 9.27 1.78 -18.39
CA GLY A 40 8.54 2.62 -19.35
C GLY A 40 7.15 3.07 -18.91
N ALA A 41 6.78 2.88 -17.64
CA ALA A 41 5.52 3.40 -17.11
C ALA A 41 5.56 4.93 -16.95
N GLN A 42 4.39 5.57 -17.14
CA GLN A 42 4.13 6.90 -16.61
C GLN A 42 3.72 6.75 -15.13
N ILE A 43 4.47 7.38 -14.23
CA ILE A 43 4.24 7.26 -12.78
C ILE A 43 3.70 8.57 -12.23
N ILE A 44 2.56 8.47 -11.56
CA ILE A 44 2.00 9.55 -10.74
C ILE A 44 2.48 9.32 -9.31
N MET A 45 3.44 10.12 -8.89
CA MET A 45 4.03 10.10 -7.57
C MET A 45 3.18 10.94 -6.62
N THR A 46 2.68 10.39 -5.52
CA THR A 46 2.04 11.25 -4.53
C THR A 46 2.91 11.50 -3.31
N ALA A 47 2.83 12.71 -2.80
CA ALA A 47 3.50 13.13 -1.58
C ALA A 47 2.64 14.16 -0.82
N ARG A 48 2.67 14.12 0.52
CA ARG A 48 2.02 15.14 1.37
C ARG A 48 2.76 16.49 1.40
N ASN A 49 3.92 16.56 0.74
CA ASN A 49 4.72 17.75 0.60
C ASN A 49 5.33 17.77 -0.81
N LEU A 50 4.89 18.68 -1.65
CA LEU A 50 5.32 18.79 -3.06
C LEU A 50 6.82 19.04 -3.20
N HIS A 51 7.45 19.82 -2.30
CA HIS A 51 8.89 20.03 -2.36
C HIS A 51 9.67 18.72 -2.19
N LYS A 52 9.27 17.87 -1.22
CA LYS A 52 9.87 16.53 -1.04
C LYS A 52 9.56 15.61 -2.23
N GLY A 53 8.36 15.70 -2.79
CA GLY A 53 7.97 14.95 -3.99
C GLY A 53 8.82 15.33 -5.20
N ASN A 54 8.96 16.61 -5.48
CA ASN A 54 9.77 17.13 -6.60
C ASN A 54 11.26 16.78 -6.43
N LYS A 55 11.81 16.89 -5.21
CA LYS A 55 13.19 16.44 -4.93
C LYS A 55 13.39 14.96 -5.25
N ALA A 56 12.41 14.11 -4.94
CA ALA A 56 12.45 12.69 -5.26
C ALA A 56 12.36 12.46 -6.79
N LEU A 57 11.48 13.18 -7.48
CA LEU A 57 11.37 13.14 -8.94
C LEU A 57 12.70 13.50 -9.60
N GLU A 58 13.33 14.61 -9.21
CA GLU A 58 14.62 15.04 -9.73
C GLU A 58 15.72 13.98 -9.49
N ALA A 59 15.73 13.35 -8.31
CA ALA A 59 16.68 12.29 -8.02
C ALA A 59 16.51 11.08 -8.98
N ILE A 60 15.26 10.72 -9.32
CA ILE A 60 15.00 9.64 -10.27
C ILE A 60 15.39 10.06 -11.69
N LYS A 61 15.06 11.29 -12.12
CA LYS A 61 15.41 11.80 -13.45
C LYS A 61 16.91 11.92 -13.69
N LYS A 62 17.71 12.15 -12.64
CA LYS A 62 19.19 12.09 -12.75
C LYS A 62 19.69 10.72 -13.18
N GLU A 63 19.04 9.63 -12.73
CA GLU A 63 19.40 8.26 -13.10
C GLU A 63 18.67 7.76 -14.36
N ASN A 64 17.50 8.30 -14.66
CA ASN A 64 16.66 7.97 -15.80
C ASN A 64 16.04 9.25 -16.39
N PRO A 65 16.77 10.00 -17.25
CA PRO A 65 16.31 11.27 -17.82
C PRO A 65 14.98 11.17 -18.59
N ASN A 66 14.69 10.01 -19.16
CA ASN A 66 13.48 9.75 -19.95
C ASN A 66 12.30 9.26 -19.08
N ALA A 67 12.42 9.24 -17.74
CA ALA A 67 11.33 8.84 -16.87
C ALA A 67 10.13 9.78 -17.01
N MET A 68 8.97 9.21 -17.29
CA MET A 68 7.68 9.92 -17.32
C MET A 68 7.12 9.97 -15.91
N LEU A 69 7.34 11.08 -15.21
CA LEU A 69 6.97 11.26 -13.82
C LEU A 69 6.16 12.53 -13.63
N ASP A 70 5.11 12.47 -12.85
CA ASP A 70 4.35 13.60 -12.33
C ASP A 70 4.26 13.52 -10.82
N VAL A 71 4.23 14.66 -10.12
CA VAL A 71 4.08 14.73 -8.67
C VAL A 71 2.78 15.45 -8.34
N MET A 72 1.92 14.78 -7.56
CA MET A 72 0.66 15.33 -7.10
C MET A 72 0.58 15.35 -5.58
N LEU A 73 -0.05 16.39 -5.03
CA LEU A 73 -0.26 16.52 -3.59
C LEU A 73 -1.31 15.52 -3.10
N LEU A 74 -0.97 14.73 -2.09
CA LEU A 74 -1.90 13.83 -1.42
C LEU A 74 -1.49 13.63 0.03
N ASP A 75 -2.33 14.04 0.96
CA ASP A 75 -2.25 13.66 2.36
C ASP A 75 -3.38 12.67 2.70
N LEU A 76 -3.03 11.41 2.95
CA LEU A 76 -3.98 10.37 3.32
C LEU A 76 -4.56 10.54 4.74
N ALA A 77 -4.00 11.43 5.54
CA ALA A 77 -4.53 11.81 6.84
C ALA A 77 -5.55 12.96 6.77
N ASP A 78 -5.88 13.42 5.56
CA ASP A 78 -6.86 14.48 5.31
C ASP A 78 -7.81 14.08 4.17
N PHE A 79 -9.09 13.82 4.49
CA PHE A 79 -10.08 13.41 3.49
C PHE A 79 -10.37 14.50 2.45
N ASP A 80 -10.23 15.78 2.78
CA ASP A 80 -10.37 16.86 1.80
C ASP A 80 -9.21 16.84 0.81
N SER A 81 -7.98 16.59 1.29
CA SER A 81 -6.82 16.39 0.42
C SER A 81 -7.02 15.23 -0.54
N ILE A 82 -7.60 14.10 -0.07
CA ILE A 82 -7.88 12.94 -0.92
C ILE A 82 -8.93 13.26 -1.99
N ARG A 83 -10.00 13.98 -1.63
CA ARG A 83 -11.05 14.39 -2.58
C ARG A 83 -10.51 15.39 -3.62
N ASN A 84 -9.74 16.38 -3.19
CA ASN A 84 -9.10 17.33 -4.09
C ASN A 84 -8.12 16.63 -5.07
N PHE A 85 -7.32 15.70 -4.54
CA PHE A 85 -6.44 14.87 -5.37
C PHE A 85 -7.24 14.08 -6.43
N SER A 86 -8.34 13.43 -6.02
CA SER A 86 -9.18 12.68 -6.96
C SER A 86 -9.74 13.57 -8.07
N ASN A 87 -10.26 14.76 -7.74
CA ASN A 87 -10.76 15.71 -8.73
C ASN A 87 -9.66 16.15 -9.70
N GLU A 88 -8.48 16.46 -9.19
CA GLU A 88 -7.32 16.83 -10.02
C GLU A 88 -6.87 15.66 -10.90
N PHE A 89 -6.84 14.42 -10.36
CA PHE A 89 -6.50 13.23 -11.12
C PHE A 89 -7.44 13.02 -12.30
N HIS A 90 -8.75 13.09 -12.07
CA HIS A 90 -9.78 12.95 -13.13
C HIS A 90 -9.67 14.04 -14.21
N SER A 91 -9.24 15.25 -13.84
CA SER A 91 -9.04 16.32 -14.83
C SER A 91 -7.84 16.11 -15.76
N LYS A 92 -6.84 15.33 -15.31
CA LYS A 92 -5.58 15.11 -16.03
C LYS A 92 -5.49 13.75 -16.71
N TYR A 93 -6.14 12.73 -16.16
CA TYR A 93 -5.96 11.34 -16.59
C TYR A 93 -7.31 10.67 -16.83
N SER A 94 -7.44 10.03 -17.99
CA SER A 94 -8.66 9.27 -18.38
C SER A 94 -8.55 7.77 -18.08
N LYS A 95 -7.39 7.28 -17.62
CA LYS A 95 -7.17 5.89 -17.25
C LYS A 95 -6.21 5.75 -16.08
N LEU A 96 -6.30 4.61 -15.39
CA LEU A 96 -5.39 4.21 -14.32
C LEU A 96 -5.15 2.70 -14.42
N ASP A 97 -4.00 2.30 -14.93
CA ASP A 97 -3.68 0.89 -15.12
C ASP A 97 -3.34 0.19 -13.79
N VAL A 98 -2.60 0.87 -12.89
CA VAL A 98 -2.25 0.31 -11.58
C VAL A 98 -2.31 1.38 -10.49
N LEU A 99 -3.01 1.07 -9.40
CA LEU A 99 -2.97 1.82 -8.15
C LEU A 99 -2.15 1.04 -7.11
N ILE A 100 -1.05 1.61 -6.64
CA ILE A 100 -0.23 1.04 -5.56
C ILE A 100 -0.49 1.81 -4.26
N ASN A 101 -1.31 1.25 -3.39
CA ASN A 101 -1.58 1.74 -2.04
C ASN A 101 -0.41 1.39 -1.12
N ASN A 102 0.68 2.16 -1.21
CA ASN A 102 1.95 1.88 -0.54
C ASN A 102 2.18 2.74 0.71
N ALA A 103 1.71 3.98 0.74
CA ALA A 103 1.97 4.90 1.85
C ALA A 103 1.53 4.32 3.21
N GLY A 104 2.16 4.80 4.27
CA GLY A 104 1.76 4.41 5.61
C GLY A 104 2.50 5.16 6.70
N VAL A 105 1.93 5.12 7.90
CA VAL A 105 2.50 5.59 9.16
C VAL A 105 2.69 4.37 10.06
N MET A 106 3.78 4.34 10.82
CA MET A 106 4.11 3.22 11.70
C MET A 106 4.60 3.72 13.07
N ASN A 107 3.98 3.21 14.11
CA ASN A 107 4.41 3.32 15.51
C ASN A 107 4.78 4.75 15.96
N PRO A 108 3.94 5.77 15.78
CA PRO A 108 4.20 7.07 16.37
C PRO A 108 4.33 6.91 17.89
N PRO A 109 5.23 7.68 18.54
CA PRO A 109 5.53 7.49 19.97
C PRO A 109 4.35 7.83 20.89
N LYS A 110 3.42 8.65 20.40
CA LYS A 110 2.18 9.04 21.07
C LYS A 110 0.99 8.79 20.14
N ARG A 111 -0.20 8.71 20.71
CA ARG A 111 -1.43 8.69 19.92
C ARG A 111 -1.56 10.02 19.18
N GLU A 112 -1.54 9.94 17.87
CA GLU A 112 -1.80 11.05 16.94
C GLU A 112 -3.11 10.78 16.21
N VAL A 113 -3.73 11.80 15.67
CA VAL A 113 -4.98 11.69 14.93
C VAL A 113 -4.89 12.37 13.56
N THR A 114 -5.68 11.88 12.62
CA THR A 114 -5.90 12.51 11.32
C THR A 114 -6.73 13.79 11.48
N LYS A 115 -6.89 14.56 10.40
CA LYS A 115 -7.75 15.76 10.38
C LYS A 115 -9.20 15.45 10.77
N GLN A 116 -9.69 14.23 10.47
CA GLN A 116 -11.02 13.75 10.83
C GLN A 116 -11.04 13.00 12.18
N HIS A 117 -10.02 13.19 13.03
CA HIS A 117 -9.89 12.65 14.39
C HIS A 117 -9.79 11.12 14.49
N PHE A 118 -9.44 10.40 13.42
CA PHE A 118 -9.12 8.96 13.48
C PHE A 118 -7.70 8.75 13.99
N GLU A 119 -7.47 7.62 14.71
CA GLU A 119 -6.10 7.20 15.05
C GLU A 119 -5.24 7.18 13.76
N VAL A 120 -4.05 7.79 13.83
CA VAL A 120 -3.29 8.15 12.63
C VAL A 120 -2.90 6.96 11.76
N GLN A 121 -2.63 5.79 12.34
CA GLN A 121 -2.26 4.60 11.57
C GLN A 121 -3.48 3.97 10.90
N PHE A 122 -4.59 3.80 11.61
CA PHE A 122 -5.83 3.31 11.03
C PHE A 122 -6.38 4.31 10.01
N GLY A 123 -6.39 5.59 10.35
CA GLY A 123 -6.88 6.65 9.48
C GLY A 123 -6.09 6.77 8.17
N THR A 124 -4.75 6.80 8.25
CA THR A 124 -3.89 6.96 7.07
C THR A 124 -3.73 5.67 6.28
N ASN A 125 -3.38 4.55 6.97
CA ASN A 125 -3.02 3.32 6.28
C ASN A 125 -4.23 2.61 5.67
N HIS A 126 -5.41 2.72 6.32
CA HIS A 126 -6.62 2.05 5.88
C HIS A 126 -7.68 3.03 5.35
N LEU A 127 -8.24 3.92 6.18
CA LEU A 127 -9.36 4.76 5.76
C LEU A 127 -8.99 5.70 4.61
N GLY A 128 -7.78 6.29 4.63
CA GLY A 128 -7.30 7.16 3.56
C GLY A 128 -7.18 6.41 2.23
N HIS A 129 -6.63 5.20 2.23
CA HIS A 129 -6.56 4.37 1.02
C HIS A 129 -7.92 3.83 0.59
N PHE A 130 -8.79 3.49 1.56
CA PHE A 130 -10.17 3.11 1.27
C PHE A 130 -10.88 4.25 0.52
N LEU A 131 -10.82 5.47 1.05
CA LEU A 131 -11.43 6.65 0.40
C LEU A 131 -10.83 6.90 -0.98
N LEU A 132 -9.49 6.93 -1.09
CA LEU A 132 -8.79 7.15 -2.37
C LEU A 132 -9.20 6.13 -3.43
N THR A 133 -9.16 4.84 -3.08
CA THR A 133 -9.49 3.75 -4.01
C THR A 133 -10.94 3.83 -4.48
N GLY A 134 -11.86 4.16 -3.58
CA GLY A 134 -13.28 4.30 -3.93
C GLY A 134 -13.57 5.50 -4.81
N LEU A 135 -12.86 6.62 -4.61
CA LEU A 135 -12.97 7.81 -5.46
C LEU A 135 -12.36 7.61 -6.86
N LEU A 136 -11.45 6.66 -7.03
CA LEU A 136 -10.84 6.32 -8.32
C LEU A 136 -11.45 5.06 -8.96
N LEU A 137 -12.52 4.50 -8.37
CA LEU A 137 -13.10 3.24 -8.84
C LEU A 137 -13.64 3.32 -10.26
N ASP A 138 -14.26 4.43 -10.62
CA ASP A 138 -14.80 4.66 -11.96
C ASP A 138 -13.72 4.60 -13.04
N ILE A 139 -12.59 5.26 -12.82
CA ILE A 139 -11.42 5.20 -13.71
C ILE A 139 -10.83 3.78 -13.75
N LEU A 140 -10.69 3.13 -12.60
CA LEU A 140 -10.15 1.77 -12.50
C LEU A 140 -11.02 0.78 -13.28
N LYS A 141 -12.34 0.77 -13.06
CA LYS A 141 -13.25 -0.17 -13.73
C LYS A 141 -13.36 0.05 -15.24
N ASN A 142 -13.12 1.29 -15.70
CA ASN A 142 -13.14 1.64 -17.12
C ASN A 142 -11.76 1.43 -17.80
N THR A 143 -10.71 1.14 -17.04
CA THR A 143 -9.37 0.82 -17.57
C THR A 143 -9.22 -0.70 -17.72
N PRO A 144 -9.06 -1.25 -18.93
CA PRO A 144 -8.90 -2.69 -19.14
C PRO A 144 -7.75 -3.28 -18.33
N ASN A 145 -8.00 -4.40 -17.65
CA ASN A 145 -7.00 -5.12 -16.85
C ASN A 145 -6.32 -4.27 -15.77
N SER A 146 -7.03 -3.29 -15.24
CA SER A 146 -6.52 -2.46 -14.15
C SER A 146 -6.29 -3.27 -12.88
N ARG A 147 -5.43 -2.75 -12.00
CA ARG A 147 -5.03 -3.45 -10.79
C ARG A 147 -4.90 -2.50 -9.61
N VAL A 148 -5.32 -2.96 -8.43
CA VAL A 148 -5.03 -2.31 -7.16
C VAL A 148 -4.13 -3.21 -6.33
N SER A 149 -2.94 -2.71 -5.94
CA SER A 149 -1.98 -3.46 -5.12
C SER A 149 -1.86 -2.81 -3.75
N VAL A 150 -2.14 -3.56 -2.69
CA VAL A 150 -2.27 -3.05 -1.32
C VAL A 150 -1.07 -3.47 -0.47
N GLN A 151 -0.37 -2.49 0.09
CA GLN A 151 0.76 -2.73 0.97
C GLN A 151 0.29 -3.07 2.39
N SER A 152 0.52 -4.31 2.82
CA SER A 152 0.35 -4.77 4.20
C SER A 152 1.70 -4.89 4.92
N SER A 153 1.76 -5.71 5.97
CA SER A 153 2.97 -6.01 6.75
C SER A 153 2.83 -7.37 7.41
N ILE A 154 3.93 -8.03 7.73
CA ILE A 154 3.97 -9.28 8.49
C ILE A 154 3.27 -9.17 9.85
N VAL A 155 3.15 -7.97 10.41
CA VAL A 155 2.53 -7.71 11.71
C VAL A 155 1.05 -8.09 11.77
N HIS A 156 0.36 -8.20 10.62
CA HIS A 156 -1.04 -8.63 10.55
C HIS A 156 -1.25 -10.07 11.08
N LYS A 157 -0.16 -10.85 11.24
CA LYS A 157 -0.17 -12.21 11.80
C LYS A 157 0.82 -12.40 12.96
N THR A 158 1.43 -11.32 13.47
CA THR A 158 2.35 -11.38 14.61
C THR A 158 1.55 -11.37 15.91
N GLU A 159 1.39 -12.52 16.53
CA GLU A 159 0.51 -12.72 17.71
C GLU A 159 0.83 -11.79 18.88
N SER A 160 2.11 -11.50 19.13
CA SER A 160 2.52 -10.57 20.21
C SER A 160 1.96 -9.15 20.03
N MET A 161 1.63 -8.74 18.79
CA MET A 161 1.01 -7.46 18.47
C MET A 161 -0.54 -7.54 18.49
N LYS A 162 -1.12 -8.70 18.80
CA LYS A 162 -2.56 -8.94 18.91
C LYS A 162 -3.36 -8.34 17.73
N PRO A 163 -3.08 -8.75 16.48
CA PRO A 163 -3.77 -8.18 15.31
C PRO A 163 -5.27 -8.51 15.37
N ASP A 164 -6.10 -7.46 15.42
CA ASP A 164 -7.55 -7.54 15.36
C ASP A 164 -8.14 -6.25 14.81
N ILE A 165 -9.47 -6.22 14.56
CA ILE A 165 -10.23 -5.00 14.30
C ILE A 165 -11.04 -4.70 15.55
N TYR A 166 -10.59 -3.72 16.31
CA TYR A 166 -11.18 -3.36 17.61
C TYR A 166 -12.39 -2.43 17.38
N PHE A 167 -13.53 -2.99 16.93
CA PHE A 167 -14.72 -2.20 16.58
C PHE A 167 -15.27 -1.34 17.72
N ASP A 168 -15.05 -1.75 18.96
CA ASP A 168 -15.49 -0.99 20.15
C ASP A 168 -14.53 0.14 20.51
N ASP A 169 -13.36 0.21 19.87
CA ASP A 169 -12.34 1.25 20.06
C ASP A 169 -11.36 1.33 18.88
N LEU A 170 -11.88 1.52 17.66
CA LEU A 170 -11.07 1.62 16.42
C LEU A 170 -9.98 2.70 16.52
N ASN A 171 -10.22 3.72 17.31
CA ASN A 171 -9.34 4.87 17.49
C ASN A 171 -8.38 4.73 18.67
N PHE A 172 -8.41 3.62 19.42
CA PHE A 172 -7.60 3.43 20.63
C PHE A 172 -7.71 4.64 21.60
N GLU A 173 -8.93 5.10 21.86
CA GLU A 173 -9.21 6.22 22.76
C GLU A 173 -9.15 5.80 24.22
N LYS A 174 -9.54 4.56 24.53
CA LYS A 174 -9.53 4.00 25.88
C LYS A 174 -8.11 3.66 26.36
N SER A 175 -7.30 3.12 25.47
CA SER A 175 -5.90 2.74 25.75
C SER A 175 -5.11 2.63 24.45
N TYR A 176 -4.04 3.42 24.33
CA TYR A 176 -3.21 3.44 23.12
C TYR A 176 -2.04 2.46 23.23
N ASN A 177 -2.03 1.49 22.36
CA ASN A 177 -0.86 0.67 22.06
C ASN A 177 -0.50 0.84 20.57
N ARG A 178 0.63 1.48 20.31
CA ARG A 178 1.08 1.82 18.95
C ARG A 178 1.26 0.61 18.04
N GLU A 179 1.72 -0.52 18.61
CA GLU A 179 1.97 -1.75 17.85
C GLU A 179 0.66 -2.45 17.50
N GLN A 180 -0.30 -2.48 18.41
CA GLN A 180 -1.65 -2.99 18.13
C GLN A 180 -2.37 -2.13 17.09
N ALA A 181 -2.29 -0.80 17.20
CA ALA A 181 -2.88 0.11 16.22
C ALA A 181 -2.26 -0.09 14.82
N TYR A 182 -0.94 -0.30 14.75
CA TYR A 182 -0.29 -0.65 13.49
C TYR A 182 -0.74 -2.01 12.95
N ALA A 183 -0.79 -3.03 13.80
CA ALA A 183 -1.25 -4.37 13.41
C ALA A 183 -2.71 -4.35 12.94
N GLN A 184 -3.60 -3.61 13.64
CA GLN A 184 -4.97 -3.36 13.21
C GLN A 184 -5.00 -2.76 11.79
N SER A 185 -4.23 -1.70 11.55
CA SER A 185 -4.22 -1.02 10.24
C SER A 185 -3.77 -1.93 9.10
N LYS A 186 -2.81 -2.84 9.36
CA LYS A 186 -2.27 -3.76 8.35
C LYS A 186 -3.16 -4.99 8.13
N LEU A 187 -3.86 -5.46 9.15
CA LEU A 187 -4.94 -6.43 9.00
C LEU A 187 -6.12 -5.83 8.21
N ALA A 188 -6.50 -4.59 8.52
CA ALA A 188 -7.55 -3.88 7.82
C ALA A 188 -7.26 -3.74 6.31
N ASN A 189 -5.99 -3.51 5.94
CA ASN A 189 -5.58 -3.45 4.54
C ASN A 189 -5.79 -4.78 3.81
N LEU A 190 -5.55 -5.94 4.45
CA LEU A 190 -5.81 -7.25 3.83
C LEU A 190 -7.30 -7.56 3.74
N LEU A 191 -8.06 -7.30 4.82
CA LEU A 191 -9.51 -7.44 4.80
C LEU A 191 -10.15 -6.60 3.70
N PHE A 192 -9.67 -5.35 3.52
CA PHE A 192 -10.07 -4.48 2.42
C PHE A 192 -9.72 -5.07 1.07
N ALA A 193 -8.46 -5.49 0.86
CA ALA A 193 -8.02 -6.03 -0.42
C ALA A 193 -8.85 -7.24 -0.86
N TYR A 194 -9.08 -8.19 0.05
CA TYR A 194 -9.84 -9.40 -0.26
C TYR A 194 -11.34 -9.14 -0.43
N GLU A 195 -11.93 -8.26 0.36
CA GLU A 195 -13.35 -7.90 0.19
C GLU A 195 -13.56 -7.10 -1.09
N PHE A 196 -12.64 -6.20 -1.42
CA PHE A 196 -12.71 -5.40 -2.64
C PHE A 196 -12.64 -6.31 -3.88
N ASP A 197 -11.71 -7.26 -3.92
CA ASP A 197 -11.60 -8.23 -5.01
C ASP A 197 -12.88 -9.07 -5.16
N ARG A 198 -13.47 -9.52 -4.03
CA ARG A 198 -14.75 -10.25 -4.06
C ARG A 198 -15.89 -9.41 -4.64
N ARG A 199 -15.96 -8.13 -4.29
CA ARG A 199 -17.01 -7.22 -4.77
C ARG A 199 -16.84 -6.91 -6.26
N LEU A 200 -15.63 -6.69 -6.73
CA LEU A 200 -15.33 -6.51 -8.14
C LEU A 200 -15.77 -7.73 -8.96
N LYS A 201 -15.39 -8.94 -8.52
CA LYS A 201 -15.79 -10.19 -9.15
C LYS A 201 -17.32 -10.38 -9.17
N ALA A 202 -17.99 -10.08 -8.07
CA ALA A 202 -19.45 -10.20 -7.96
C ALA A 202 -20.21 -9.23 -8.90
N ASN A 203 -19.57 -8.15 -9.32
CA ASN A 203 -20.10 -7.16 -10.26
C ASN A 203 -19.52 -7.29 -11.69
N ASN A 204 -18.81 -8.39 -12.00
CA ASN A 204 -18.17 -8.66 -13.29
C ASN A 204 -17.20 -7.55 -13.74
N ILE A 205 -16.50 -6.92 -12.80
CA ILE A 205 -15.48 -5.89 -13.07
C ILE A 205 -14.11 -6.57 -13.16
N ASN A 206 -13.39 -6.33 -14.27
CA ASN A 206 -12.11 -6.99 -14.57
C ASN A 206 -10.91 -6.42 -13.79
N THR A 207 -11.09 -5.37 -13.00
CA THR A 207 -10.06 -4.89 -12.08
C THR A 207 -9.76 -5.97 -11.04
N ILE A 208 -8.49 -6.29 -10.83
CA ILE A 208 -8.08 -7.24 -9.79
C ILE A 208 -7.41 -6.53 -8.61
N VAL A 209 -7.53 -7.12 -7.42
CA VAL A 209 -6.88 -6.59 -6.23
C VAL A 209 -5.87 -7.61 -5.70
N THR A 210 -4.65 -7.16 -5.48
CA THR A 210 -3.56 -7.95 -4.92
C THR A 210 -3.03 -7.31 -3.66
N ALA A 211 -2.30 -8.05 -2.85
CA ALA A 211 -1.65 -7.51 -1.67
C ALA A 211 -0.20 -7.99 -1.55
N ALA A 212 0.60 -7.25 -0.79
CA ALA A 212 1.98 -7.64 -0.53
C ALA A 212 2.47 -7.16 0.84
N HIS A 213 3.53 -7.81 1.36
CA HIS A 213 4.31 -7.27 2.47
C HIS A 213 5.80 -7.31 2.16
N PRO A 214 6.57 -6.32 2.65
CA PRO A 214 7.97 -6.15 2.27
C PRO A 214 8.94 -6.98 3.11
N GLY A 215 8.46 -7.86 3.99
CA GLY A 215 9.29 -8.43 5.06
C GLY A 215 9.79 -7.36 6.03
N TYR A 216 10.95 -7.59 6.64
CA TYR A 216 11.61 -6.61 7.50
C TYR A 216 12.60 -5.78 6.67
N THR A 217 12.19 -4.60 6.25
CA THR A 217 12.96 -3.75 5.33
C THR A 217 13.35 -2.45 6.01
N LYS A 218 14.63 -2.05 5.91
CA LYS A 218 15.12 -0.77 6.44
C LYS A 218 14.50 0.39 5.66
N THR A 219 13.56 1.12 6.28
CA THR A 219 12.92 2.31 5.70
C THR A 219 12.87 3.45 6.71
N ASN A 220 12.63 4.68 6.25
CA ASN A 220 12.46 5.85 7.14
C ASN A 220 11.25 5.73 8.07
N LEU A 221 10.33 4.77 7.86
CA LEU A 221 9.22 4.46 8.76
C LEU A 221 9.67 3.98 10.14
N GLN A 222 10.89 3.46 10.26
CA GLN A 222 11.45 2.94 11.52
C GLN A 222 12.12 4.02 12.38
N ALA A 223 12.18 5.28 11.96
CA ALA A 223 12.84 6.36 12.70
C ALA A 223 12.25 6.58 14.12
N ASN A 224 11.04 6.10 14.39
CA ASN A 224 10.33 6.20 15.66
C ASN A 224 10.48 4.98 16.59
N SER A 225 11.17 3.92 16.18
CA SER A 225 11.43 2.75 17.03
C SER A 225 12.68 2.99 17.91
N GLY A 226 12.63 2.64 19.18
CA GLY A 226 13.65 2.91 20.21
C GLY A 226 15.08 2.58 19.78
N PHE A 227 16.02 3.51 20.05
CA PHE A 227 17.30 3.67 19.37
C PHE A 227 18.29 2.50 19.47
N LEU A 228 18.42 1.77 20.59
CA LEU A 228 19.49 0.77 20.75
C LEU A 228 19.17 -0.63 20.20
N MET A 229 17.95 -1.14 20.41
CA MET A 229 17.54 -2.44 19.90
C MET A 229 17.33 -2.40 18.38
N SER A 230 16.89 -1.22 17.86
CA SER A 230 16.67 -1.03 16.43
C SER A 230 17.96 -1.03 15.60
N VAL A 231 19.10 -0.56 16.14
CA VAL A 231 20.37 -0.47 15.38
C VAL A 231 20.96 -1.86 15.14
N ILE A 232 20.94 -2.75 16.12
CA ILE A 232 21.47 -4.11 15.99
C ILE A 232 20.57 -4.98 15.10
N LEU A 233 19.25 -4.94 15.33
CA LEU A 233 18.25 -5.65 14.52
C LEU A 233 18.20 -5.12 13.08
N ASN A 234 18.31 -3.79 12.87
CA ASN A 234 18.30 -3.18 11.54
C ASN A 234 19.51 -3.55 10.69
N ASN A 235 20.69 -3.76 11.28
CA ASN A 235 21.89 -4.11 10.51
C ASN A 235 21.98 -5.61 10.17
N ILE A 236 21.37 -6.48 10.98
CA ILE A 236 21.45 -7.94 10.81
C ILE A 236 20.19 -8.50 10.15
N LEU A 237 19.01 -8.02 10.53
CA LEU A 237 17.72 -8.57 10.10
C LEU A 237 17.04 -7.79 8.99
N ALA A 238 17.25 -6.48 8.84
CA ALA A 238 16.61 -5.71 7.78
C ALA A 238 17.21 -6.03 6.40
N GLN A 239 16.34 -6.25 5.42
CA GLN A 239 16.75 -6.38 4.03
C GLN A 239 16.87 -5.02 3.35
N ASN A 240 17.59 -4.99 2.23
CA ASN A 240 17.75 -3.80 1.40
C ASN A 240 16.38 -3.40 0.83
N VAL A 241 16.13 -2.09 0.73
CA VAL A 241 14.89 -1.51 0.15
C VAL A 241 14.60 -2.07 -1.25
N LYS A 242 15.62 -2.29 -2.08
CA LYS A 242 15.46 -2.89 -3.41
C LYS A 242 14.80 -4.27 -3.36
N ILE A 243 15.20 -5.12 -2.42
CA ILE A 243 14.62 -6.46 -2.25
C ILE A 243 13.25 -6.35 -1.57
N GLY A 244 13.13 -5.49 -0.55
CA GLY A 244 11.87 -5.27 0.15
C GLY A 244 10.74 -4.66 -0.72
N THR A 245 11.09 -4.04 -1.84
CA THR A 245 10.12 -3.50 -2.80
C THR A 245 9.61 -4.58 -3.76
N LEU A 246 10.33 -5.67 -3.96
CA LEU A 246 9.96 -6.69 -4.94
C LEU A 246 8.55 -7.30 -4.72
N PRO A 247 8.08 -7.58 -3.49
CA PRO A 247 6.74 -8.13 -3.31
C PRO A 247 5.62 -7.23 -3.86
N ILE A 248 5.65 -5.93 -3.59
CA ILE A 248 4.62 -5.03 -4.11
C ILE A 248 4.77 -4.81 -5.63
N LEU A 249 6.00 -4.84 -6.15
CA LEU A 249 6.23 -4.81 -7.60
C LEU A 249 5.67 -6.06 -8.28
N ARG A 250 5.91 -7.25 -7.72
CA ARG A 250 5.35 -8.50 -8.24
C ARG A 250 3.81 -8.46 -8.20
N ALA A 251 3.24 -8.10 -7.07
CA ALA A 251 1.79 -7.94 -6.91
C ALA A 251 1.19 -6.96 -7.94
N ALA A 252 1.93 -5.89 -8.28
CA ALA A 252 1.47 -4.85 -9.20
C ALA A 252 1.64 -5.21 -10.70
N THR A 253 2.61 -6.08 -11.06
CA THR A 253 3.05 -6.21 -12.46
C THR A 253 3.08 -7.64 -13.01
N GLU A 254 3.05 -8.67 -12.19
CA GLU A 254 3.06 -10.08 -12.65
C GLU A 254 1.86 -10.34 -13.57
N GLU A 255 2.09 -10.94 -14.75
CA GLU A 255 1.05 -11.09 -15.76
C GLU A 255 -0.03 -12.12 -15.38
N ASN A 256 0.37 -13.25 -14.78
CA ASN A 256 -0.53 -14.35 -14.44
C ASN A 256 -1.03 -14.31 -12.99
N VAL A 257 -1.13 -13.10 -12.41
CA VAL A 257 -1.64 -12.91 -11.04
C VAL A 257 -3.16 -12.90 -11.02
N MET A 258 -3.72 -13.61 -10.07
CA MET A 258 -5.16 -13.60 -9.80
C MET A 258 -5.51 -12.61 -8.68
N GLY A 259 -6.71 -12.05 -8.77
CA GLY A 259 -7.23 -11.23 -7.68
C GLY A 259 -7.38 -12.02 -6.38
N GLY A 260 -6.97 -11.42 -5.26
CA GLY A 260 -6.90 -12.03 -3.94
C GLY A 260 -5.53 -12.64 -3.60
N GLU A 261 -4.55 -12.60 -4.50
CA GLU A 261 -3.21 -13.11 -4.20
C GLU A 261 -2.40 -12.17 -3.31
N TYR A 262 -1.55 -12.79 -2.47
CA TYR A 262 -0.72 -12.10 -1.49
C TYR A 262 0.75 -12.50 -1.64
N PHE A 263 1.63 -11.53 -1.80
CA PHE A 263 3.05 -11.73 -2.04
C PHE A 263 3.90 -11.27 -0.85
N GLY A 264 4.89 -12.09 -0.52
CA GLY A 264 5.88 -11.78 0.52
C GLY A 264 7.17 -12.54 0.32
N PRO A 265 8.24 -12.18 1.05
CA PRO A 265 9.47 -12.97 1.09
C PRO A 265 9.24 -14.29 1.82
N THR A 266 10.03 -15.33 1.51
CA THR A 266 9.82 -16.69 2.06
C THR A 266 10.91 -17.16 3.01
N LYS A 267 12.02 -16.39 3.16
CA LYS A 267 13.12 -16.75 4.05
C LYS A 267 12.96 -16.13 5.43
N MET A 268 13.49 -16.80 6.46
CA MET A 268 13.53 -16.32 7.85
C MET A 268 12.12 -15.90 8.33
N MET A 269 11.16 -16.81 8.26
CA MET A 269 9.75 -16.54 8.65
C MET A 269 9.15 -15.32 7.92
N GLU A 270 9.37 -15.22 6.63
CA GLU A 270 8.91 -14.15 5.75
C GLU A 270 9.52 -12.76 6.08
N LEU A 271 10.64 -12.71 6.77
CA LEU A 271 11.33 -11.44 7.04
C LEU A 271 12.24 -11.01 5.89
N LYS A 272 12.77 -11.97 5.10
CA LYS A 272 13.73 -11.73 4.01
C LYS A 272 13.48 -12.62 2.80
N GLY A 273 14.04 -12.21 1.68
CA GLY A 273 14.08 -13.01 0.45
C GLY A 273 13.33 -12.40 -0.71
N HIS A 274 13.29 -13.15 -1.79
CA HIS A 274 12.54 -12.78 -2.98
C HIS A 274 11.05 -13.05 -2.79
N PRO A 275 10.17 -12.34 -3.51
CA PRO A 275 8.74 -12.49 -3.36
C PRO A 275 8.22 -13.80 -3.94
N GLU A 276 7.39 -14.48 -3.17
CA GLU A 276 6.59 -15.61 -3.62
C GLU A 276 5.13 -15.41 -3.19
N LEU A 277 4.24 -16.25 -3.70
CA LEU A 277 2.87 -16.32 -3.21
C LEU A 277 2.90 -16.91 -1.79
N VAL A 278 2.37 -16.16 -0.82
CA VAL A 278 2.36 -16.56 0.59
C VAL A 278 0.94 -16.49 1.16
N LYS A 279 0.72 -17.17 2.29
CA LYS A 279 -0.55 -17.09 3.02
C LYS A 279 -0.52 -15.94 4.02
N SER A 280 -1.59 -15.17 4.06
CA SER A 280 -1.84 -14.21 5.13
C SER A 280 -2.45 -14.90 6.36
N SER A 281 -2.78 -14.16 7.43
CA SER A 281 -3.42 -14.74 8.62
C SER A 281 -4.83 -15.25 8.32
N ASP A 282 -5.27 -16.29 9.02
CA ASP A 282 -6.63 -16.82 8.89
C ASP A 282 -7.68 -15.74 9.13
N LYS A 283 -7.42 -14.83 10.08
CA LYS A 283 -8.28 -13.69 10.38
C LYS A 283 -8.50 -12.79 9.17
N SER A 284 -7.49 -12.59 8.32
CA SER A 284 -7.61 -11.77 7.11
C SER A 284 -8.53 -12.38 6.03
N TYR A 285 -8.75 -13.70 6.06
CA TYR A 285 -9.69 -14.39 5.18
C TYR A 285 -11.13 -14.43 5.70
N ASN A 286 -11.37 -13.95 6.93
CA ASN A 286 -12.71 -13.93 7.52
C ASN A 286 -13.62 -12.95 6.76
N LYS A 287 -14.56 -13.50 6.00
CA LYS A 287 -15.47 -12.74 5.13
C LYS A 287 -16.43 -11.84 5.91
N ASP A 288 -16.89 -12.30 7.08
CA ASP A 288 -17.85 -11.51 7.87
C ASP A 288 -17.16 -10.34 8.55
N LEU A 289 -15.92 -10.55 9.04
CA LEU A 289 -15.07 -9.48 9.55
C LEU A 289 -14.80 -8.44 8.46
N ALA A 290 -14.45 -8.88 7.24
CA ALA A 290 -14.18 -8.03 6.10
C ALA A 290 -15.42 -7.22 5.68
N LYS A 291 -16.61 -7.84 5.61
CA LYS A 291 -17.87 -7.16 5.33
C LYS A 291 -18.24 -6.13 6.40
N LYS A 292 -18.01 -6.47 7.68
CA LYS A 292 -18.25 -5.54 8.79
C LYS A 292 -17.32 -4.33 8.69
N LEU A 293 -16.01 -4.56 8.49
CA LEU A 293 -15.03 -3.49 8.30
C LEU A 293 -15.37 -2.61 7.10
N TRP A 294 -15.76 -3.22 5.97
CA TRP A 294 -16.18 -2.49 4.77
C TRP A 294 -17.31 -1.49 5.05
N LYS A 295 -18.41 -1.96 5.67
CA LYS A 295 -19.56 -1.11 6.04
C LYS A 295 -19.15 0.02 6.99
N VAL A 296 -18.28 -0.27 7.95
CA VAL A 296 -17.74 0.73 8.88
C VAL A 296 -16.89 1.74 8.13
N SER A 297 -16.01 1.30 7.24
CA SER A 297 -15.15 2.18 6.44
C SER A 297 -15.96 3.10 5.52
N GLU A 298 -17.02 2.59 4.86
CA GLU A 298 -17.96 3.41 4.07
C GLU A 298 -18.61 4.50 4.93
N LYS A 299 -19.06 4.14 6.14
CA LYS A 299 -19.67 5.10 7.07
C LYS A 299 -18.66 6.17 7.52
N LEU A 300 -17.44 5.76 7.91
CA LEU A 300 -16.42 6.67 8.44
C LEU A 300 -15.85 7.60 7.38
N THR A 301 -15.76 7.15 6.12
CA THR A 301 -15.26 7.96 4.99
C THR A 301 -16.35 8.75 4.28
N ASN A 302 -17.62 8.53 4.65
CA ASN A 302 -18.80 9.05 3.94
C ASN A 302 -18.73 8.80 2.43
N LEU A 303 -18.34 7.56 2.05
CA LEU A 303 -18.25 7.11 0.67
C LEU A 303 -18.85 5.72 0.54
N LYS A 304 -19.75 5.54 -0.43
CA LYS A 304 -20.22 4.23 -0.88
C LYS A 304 -19.61 3.91 -2.24
N TYR A 305 -19.00 2.74 -2.35
CA TYR A 305 -18.46 2.28 -3.62
C TYR A 305 -19.56 1.99 -4.63
N GLN A 306 -19.39 2.49 -5.86
CA GLN A 306 -20.34 2.32 -6.97
C GLN A 306 -19.76 1.30 -7.96
N PHE A 307 -20.03 0.04 -7.72
CA PHE A 307 -19.58 -1.07 -8.58
C PHE A 307 -20.33 -1.13 -9.91
#